data_fcbb4648c2765a88cf9d81959d7d5bda
#
_entry.id   fcbb4648c2765a88cf9d81959d7d5bda
#
_cell.length_a   1.000
_cell.length_b   1.000
_cell.length_c   1.000
_cell.angle_alpha   90.00
_cell.angle_beta   90.00
_cell.angle_gamma   90.00
#
_symmetry.space_group_name_H-M   'P 1'
#
loop_
_entity.id
_entity.type
_entity.pdbx_description
1 polymer ?
#
loop_
_entity_poly.entity_id
_entity_poly.type
_entity_poly.pdbx_seq_one_letter_code
_entity_poly.pdbx_strand_id
1 'polypeptide(L)'
;MLMKSCVLCLLADGFEEIEMITPVDLLRRAGVEVVMAGLHHKTCIGRCGISVEADALLTDLDPGGFDLLLIPGGPGVAKLREDGRPAVLAKKFHDDGKPVAAICAAPLVLMDAGLLKGRRFTAHRSVRETLVNAIEDRVVVDGNLITSRGAGTALDFGLALVARLAGQAAADRVAAEIMA
;
A
#
# COMPACT_ATOMS: atom_id res chain seq x y z
N MET A 1 -8.09 0.67 26.65
CA MET A 1 -8.24 1.43 25.40
C MET A 1 -7.48 0.65 24.34
N LEU A 2 -8.15 0.04 23.38
CA LEU A 2 -7.48 -0.65 22.26
C LEU A 2 -6.67 0.42 21.50
N MET A 3 -5.36 0.21 21.34
CA MET A 3 -4.53 1.10 20.53
C MET A 3 -5.07 1.07 19.11
N LYS A 4 -5.30 2.24 18.51
CA LYS A 4 -5.70 2.35 17.09
C LYS A 4 -4.54 1.93 16.23
N SER A 5 -4.79 1.01 15.30
CA SER A 5 -3.79 0.68 14.29
C SER A 5 -3.46 1.90 13.42
N CYS A 6 -2.20 2.06 13.08
CA CYS A 6 -1.70 3.17 12.26
C CYS A 6 -0.99 2.63 11.02
N VAL A 7 -1.32 3.19 9.84
CA VAL A 7 -0.77 2.81 8.54
C VAL A 7 0.14 3.91 8.01
N LEU A 8 1.32 3.53 7.53
CA LEU A 8 2.21 4.39 6.75
C LEU A 8 1.92 4.19 5.27
N CYS A 9 1.41 5.22 4.59
CA CYS A 9 1.17 5.21 3.15
C CYS A 9 2.23 6.06 2.44
N LEU A 10 3.03 5.46 1.57
CA LEU A 10 4.10 6.16 0.84
C LEU A 10 3.55 6.87 -0.39
N LEU A 11 3.94 8.13 -0.60
CA LEU A 11 3.61 8.92 -1.77
C LEU A 11 4.85 9.42 -2.48
N ALA A 12 4.83 9.33 -3.80
CA ALA A 12 5.77 10.00 -4.69
C ALA A 12 5.00 10.54 -5.91
N ASP A 13 5.47 11.61 -6.54
CA ASP A 13 4.84 12.10 -7.76
C ASP A 13 4.67 11.02 -8.80
N GLY A 14 3.49 10.98 -9.39
CA GLY A 14 3.05 9.93 -10.31
C GLY A 14 2.44 8.72 -9.62
N PHE A 15 2.06 8.82 -8.32
CA PHE A 15 1.23 7.79 -7.69
C PHE A 15 -0.11 7.64 -8.43
N GLU A 16 -0.70 6.45 -8.39
CA GLU A 16 -2.04 6.22 -8.94
C GLU A 16 -3.09 6.63 -7.92
N GLU A 17 -3.93 7.61 -8.27
CA GLU A 17 -4.91 8.21 -7.35
C GLU A 17 -5.89 7.20 -6.78
N ILE A 18 -6.47 6.33 -7.61
CA ILE A 18 -7.44 5.32 -7.18
C ILE A 18 -6.79 4.33 -6.21
N GLU A 19 -5.55 3.95 -6.47
CA GLU A 19 -4.81 2.96 -5.69
C GLU A 19 -4.36 3.48 -4.33
N MET A 20 -4.29 4.79 -4.17
CA MET A 20 -3.96 5.44 -2.91
C MET A 20 -5.22 5.88 -2.16
N ILE A 21 -6.08 6.68 -2.79
CA ILE A 21 -7.22 7.31 -2.12
C ILE A 21 -8.22 6.26 -1.63
N THR A 22 -8.52 5.25 -2.46
CA THR A 22 -9.51 4.22 -2.08
C THR A 22 -9.12 3.47 -0.81
N PRO A 23 -7.95 2.82 -0.69
CA PRO A 23 -7.61 2.13 0.55
C PRO A 23 -7.44 3.08 1.74
N VAL A 24 -6.95 4.31 1.55
CA VAL A 24 -6.84 5.31 2.63
C VAL A 24 -8.22 5.69 3.16
N ASP A 25 -9.19 5.96 2.28
CA ASP A 25 -10.58 6.27 2.68
C ASP A 25 -11.21 5.11 3.45
N LEU A 26 -11.09 3.88 2.95
CA LEU A 26 -11.66 2.70 3.59
C LEU A 26 -11.05 2.43 4.98
N LEU A 27 -9.75 2.56 5.12
CA LEU A 27 -9.05 2.41 6.39
C LEU A 27 -9.51 3.47 7.41
N ARG A 28 -9.60 4.73 6.97
CA ARG A 28 -10.07 5.83 7.83
C ARG A 28 -11.52 5.63 8.26
N ARG A 29 -12.41 5.14 7.38
CA ARG A 29 -13.80 4.73 7.73
C ARG A 29 -13.84 3.63 8.78
N ALA A 30 -12.91 2.70 8.73
CA ALA A 30 -12.78 1.65 9.74
C ALA A 30 -12.21 2.13 11.08
N GLY A 31 -11.84 3.41 11.20
CA GLY A 31 -11.23 3.99 12.39
C GLY A 31 -9.73 3.74 12.51
N VAL A 32 -9.09 3.21 11.46
CA VAL A 32 -7.64 3.05 11.37
C VAL A 32 -7.00 4.41 11.05
N GLU A 33 -5.94 4.77 11.74
CA GLU A 33 -5.17 5.96 11.43
C GLU A 33 -4.30 5.70 10.19
N VAL A 34 -4.24 6.67 9.28
CA VAL A 34 -3.39 6.60 8.09
C VAL A 34 -2.62 7.89 7.96
N VAL A 35 -1.30 7.79 7.96
CA VAL A 35 -0.37 8.87 7.68
C VAL A 35 0.16 8.70 6.26
N MET A 36 -0.18 9.66 5.40
CA MET A 36 0.37 9.76 4.06
C MET A 36 1.73 10.46 4.13
N ALA A 37 2.78 9.79 3.70
CA ALA A 37 4.15 10.26 3.76
C ALA A 37 4.69 10.56 2.37
N GLY A 38 4.97 11.83 2.09
CA GLY A 38 5.63 12.25 0.85
C GLY A 38 7.12 11.86 0.85
N LEU A 39 7.60 11.30 -0.26
CA LEU A 39 8.99 10.83 -0.38
C LEU A 39 10.00 11.97 -0.29
N HIS A 40 9.75 13.07 -1.01
CA HIS A 40 10.66 14.22 -1.11
C HIS A 40 9.98 15.56 -0.76
N HIS A 41 8.66 15.67 -0.93
CA HIS A 41 7.86 16.86 -0.64
C HIS A 41 6.44 16.44 -0.25
N LYS A 42 5.72 17.36 0.42
CA LYS A 42 4.37 17.06 0.93
C LYS A 42 3.31 17.15 -0.16
N THR A 43 3.42 18.11 -1.09
CA THR A 43 2.48 18.22 -2.20
C THR A 43 2.85 17.24 -3.30
N CYS A 44 2.15 16.11 -3.37
CA CYS A 44 2.39 15.07 -4.37
C CYS A 44 1.36 15.16 -5.50
N ILE A 45 1.82 15.04 -6.74
CA ILE A 45 0.94 15.08 -7.92
C ILE A 45 0.78 13.64 -8.45
N GLY A 46 -0.46 13.16 -8.50
CA GLY A 46 -0.80 11.85 -9.04
C GLY A 46 -0.63 11.79 -10.56
N ARG A 47 -0.68 10.57 -11.11
CA ARG A 47 -0.49 10.34 -12.55
C ARG A 47 -1.55 11.01 -13.42
N CYS A 48 -2.75 11.24 -12.90
CA CYS A 48 -3.85 11.92 -13.59
C CYS A 48 -3.93 13.42 -13.26
N GLY A 49 -2.91 13.96 -12.56
CA GLY A 49 -2.79 15.40 -12.26
C GLY A 49 -3.53 15.86 -11.01
N ILE A 50 -4.07 14.93 -10.20
CA ILE A 50 -4.68 15.30 -8.91
C ILE A 50 -3.58 15.54 -7.89
N SER A 51 -3.60 16.74 -7.31
CA SER A 51 -2.66 17.12 -6.25
C SER A 51 -3.19 16.67 -4.88
N VAL A 52 -2.34 16.03 -4.11
CA VAL A 52 -2.63 15.59 -2.75
C VAL A 52 -1.55 16.12 -1.81
N GLU A 53 -1.98 16.67 -0.67
CA GLU A 53 -1.06 17.08 0.40
C GLU A 53 -0.84 15.89 1.33
N ALA A 54 0.39 15.41 1.43
CA ALA A 54 0.80 14.39 2.38
C ALA A 54 0.82 14.95 3.81
N ASP A 55 0.49 14.11 4.78
CA ASP A 55 0.45 14.51 6.20
C ASP A 55 1.86 14.88 6.72
N ALA A 56 2.90 14.18 6.24
CA ALA A 56 4.30 14.38 6.65
C ALA A 56 5.29 14.09 5.51
N LEU A 57 6.56 14.45 5.69
CA LEU A 57 7.65 13.90 4.90
C LEU A 57 8.07 12.54 5.48
N LEU A 58 8.49 11.62 4.61
CA LEU A 58 8.98 10.31 5.04
C LEU A 58 10.18 10.44 5.99
N THR A 59 11.02 11.45 5.79
CA THR A 59 12.19 11.73 6.64
C THR A 59 11.85 12.14 8.07
N ASP A 60 10.63 12.62 8.31
CA ASP A 60 10.20 13.18 9.59
C ASP A 60 9.51 12.14 10.48
N LEU A 61 9.36 10.91 9.99
CA LEU A 61 8.60 9.85 10.64
C LEU A 61 9.51 8.76 11.22
N ASP A 62 9.13 8.25 12.40
CA ASP A 62 9.68 7.01 12.93
C ASP A 62 8.84 5.82 12.42
N PRO A 63 9.38 4.94 11.57
CA PRO A 63 8.65 3.79 11.06
C PRO A 63 8.19 2.81 12.14
N GLY A 64 8.80 2.83 13.33
CA GLY A 64 8.44 1.96 14.44
C GLY A 64 7.02 2.15 14.95
N GLY A 65 6.46 3.35 14.80
CA GLY A 65 5.12 3.72 15.23
C GLY A 65 3.96 3.21 14.37
N PHE A 66 4.24 2.51 13.27
CA PHE A 66 3.21 2.05 12.33
C PHE A 66 3.04 0.53 12.36
N ASP A 67 1.81 0.08 12.06
CA ASP A 67 1.40 -1.33 12.07
C ASP A 67 1.33 -1.95 10.67
N LEU A 68 1.28 -1.15 9.60
CA LEU A 68 1.25 -1.59 8.21
C LEU A 68 1.93 -0.55 7.32
N LEU A 69 2.66 -1.03 6.30
CA LEU A 69 3.17 -0.22 5.21
C LEU A 69 2.29 -0.40 3.96
N LEU A 70 1.78 0.71 3.42
CA LEU A 70 0.99 0.74 2.18
C LEU A 70 1.77 1.46 1.08
N ILE A 71 1.92 0.79 -0.06
CA ILE A 71 2.65 1.31 -1.23
C ILE A 71 1.70 1.32 -2.44
N PRO A 72 1.15 2.48 -2.82
CA PRO A 72 0.39 2.65 -4.06
C PRO A 72 1.27 2.45 -5.29
N GLY A 73 0.63 2.13 -6.40
CA GLY A 73 1.29 2.00 -7.69
C GLY A 73 1.35 3.32 -8.47
N GLY A 74 1.32 3.18 -9.79
CA GLY A 74 1.50 4.27 -10.74
C GLY A 74 2.95 4.44 -11.19
N PRO A 75 3.23 5.36 -12.14
CA PRO A 75 4.59 5.69 -12.59
C PRO A 75 5.54 6.12 -11.46
N GLY A 76 5.00 6.68 -10.38
CA GLY A 76 5.74 7.09 -9.18
C GLY A 76 6.55 5.97 -8.51
N VAL A 77 6.19 4.70 -8.77
CA VAL A 77 6.95 3.54 -8.27
C VAL A 77 8.41 3.58 -8.73
N ALA A 78 8.70 4.11 -9.92
CA ALA A 78 10.08 4.29 -10.37
C ALA A 78 10.90 5.16 -9.42
N LYS A 79 10.31 6.27 -8.93
CA LYS A 79 10.95 7.17 -7.96
C LYS A 79 11.15 6.49 -6.59
N LEU A 80 10.16 5.69 -6.14
CA LEU A 80 10.28 4.91 -4.90
C LEU A 80 11.45 3.90 -4.97
N ARG A 81 11.63 3.25 -6.12
CA ARG A 81 12.73 2.30 -6.36
C ARG A 81 14.09 2.98 -6.45
N GLU A 82 14.17 4.10 -7.17
CA GLU A 82 15.40 4.90 -7.31
C GLU A 82 15.89 5.41 -5.97
N ASP A 83 14.99 5.84 -5.08
CA ASP A 83 15.33 6.31 -3.73
C ASP A 83 15.87 5.18 -2.83
N GLY A 84 15.33 3.99 -2.94
CA GLY A 84 15.74 2.79 -2.19
C GLY A 84 15.22 2.71 -0.75
N ARG A 85 14.91 3.82 -0.06
CA ARG A 85 14.34 3.79 1.30
C ARG A 85 13.05 2.99 1.40
N PRO A 86 12.12 3.05 0.43
CA PRO A 86 10.91 2.25 0.45
C PRO A 86 11.16 0.72 0.50
N ALA A 87 12.18 0.22 -0.19
CA ALA A 87 12.55 -1.19 -0.15
C ALA A 87 13.12 -1.58 1.23
N VAL A 88 13.95 -0.72 1.82
CA VAL A 88 14.48 -0.91 3.19
C VAL A 88 13.34 -0.92 4.21
N LEU A 89 12.37 0.00 4.08
CA LEU A 89 11.18 0.04 4.93
C LEU A 89 10.33 -1.21 4.78
N ALA A 90 10.06 -1.65 3.55
CA ALA A 90 9.27 -2.86 3.30
C ALA A 90 9.91 -4.07 3.97
N LYS A 91 11.25 -4.20 3.85
CA LYS A 91 11.97 -5.27 4.53
C LYS A 91 11.87 -5.17 6.05
N LYS A 92 12.04 -3.97 6.61
CA LYS A 92 11.93 -3.76 8.06
C LYS A 92 10.54 -4.14 8.59
N PHE A 93 9.45 -3.66 7.95
CA PHE A 93 8.10 -4.03 8.36
C PHE A 93 7.89 -5.54 8.30
N HIS A 94 8.33 -6.17 7.21
CA HIS A 94 8.22 -7.62 7.06
C HIS A 94 8.97 -8.38 8.17
N ASP A 95 10.21 -8.00 8.46
CA ASP A 95 11.06 -8.64 9.48
C ASP A 95 10.49 -8.44 10.90
N ASP A 96 9.83 -7.29 11.15
CA ASP A 96 9.11 -7.00 12.40
C ASP A 96 7.75 -7.74 12.48
N GLY A 97 7.40 -8.59 11.51
CA GLY A 97 6.13 -9.32 11.43
C GLY A 97 4.92 -8.46 11.05
N LYS A 98 5.15 -7.21 10.65
CA LYS A 98 4.11 -6.26 10.26
C LYS A 98 3.71 -6.44 8.80
N PRO A 99 2.44 -6.23 8.44
CA PRO A 99 1.99 -6.31 7.06
C PRO A 99 2.64 -5.28 6.15
N VAL A 100 2.96 -5.72 4.93
CA VAL A 100 3.38 -4.86 3.82
C VAL A 100 2.40 -5.05 2.67
N ALA A 101 1.79 -3.96 2.24
CA ALA A 101 0.75 -3.93 1.22
C ALA A 101 1.23 -3.16 -0.02
N ALA A 102 1.11 -3.76 -1.20
CA ALA A 102 1.55 -3.16 -2.46
C ALA A 102 0.59 -3.46 -3.59
N ILE A 103 0.24 -2.44 -4.39
CA ILE A 103 -0.71 -2.59 -5.49
C ILE A 103 -0.09 -2.20 -6.83
N CYS A 104 -0.53 -2.84 -7.92
CA CYS A 104 -0.19 -2.47 -9.30
C CYS A 104 1.29 -2.70 -9.64
N ALA A 105 2.08 -1.64 -9.82
CA ALA A 105 3.52 -1.72 -10.04
C ALA A 105 4.34 -1.77 -8.74
N ALA A 106 3.74 -1.44 -7.60
CA ALA A 106 4.43 -1.37 -6.31
C ALA A 106 5.06 -2.69 -5.82
N PRO A 107 4.58 -3.91 -6.22
CA PRO A 107 5.31 -5.14 -5.93
C PRO A 107 6.76 -5.18 -6.44
N LEU A 108 7.15 -4.30 -7.37
CA LEU A 108 8.57 -4.11 -7.73
C LEU A 108 9.42 -3.65 -6.54
N VAL A 109 8.86 -2.82 -5.64
CA VAL A 109 9.55 -2.40 -4.39
C VAL A 109 9.72 -3.60 -3.45
N LEU A 110 8.72 -4.51 -3.40
CA LEU A 110 8.83 -5.75 -2.63
C LEU A 110 9.88 -6.70 -3.21
N MET A 111 10.03 -6.73 -4.54
CA MET A 111 11.09 -7.47 -5.21
C MET A 111 12.47 -6.90 -4.83
N ASP A 112 12.64 -5.58 -4.88
CA ASP A 112 13.89 -4.91 -4.49
C ASP A 112 14.22 -5.15 -3.01
N ALA A 113 13.21 -5.30 -2.15
CA ALA A 113 13.34 -5.69 -0.75
C ALA A 113 13.64 -7.19 -0.53
N GLY A 114 13.63 -8.01 -1.59
CA GLY A 114 13.84 -9.47 -1.51
C GLY A 114 12.66 -10.27 -0.94
N LEU A 115 11.46 -9.69 -0.88
CA LEU A 115 10.30 -10.26 -0.18
C LEU A 115 9.44 -11.20 -1.02
N LEU A 116 9.63 -11.26 -2.35
CA LEU A 116 8.75 -12.04 -3.25
C LEU A 116 9.23 -13.48 -3.51
N LYS A 117 10.46 -13.83 -3.13
CA LYS A 117 11.00 -15.17 -3.39
C LYS A 117 10.22 -16.24 -2.64
N GLY A 118 9.63 -17.18 -3.40
CA GLY A 118 8.84 -18.28 -2.84
C GLY A 118 7.48 -17.87 -2.28
N ARG A 119 7.02 -16.66 -2.58
CA ARG A 119 5.73 -16.12 -2.13
C ARG A 119 4.70 -16.08 -3.26
N ARG A 120 3.42 -16.16 -2.88
CA ARG A 120 2.30 -15.86 -3.78
C ARG A 120 2.08 -14.36 -3.77
N PHE A 121 1.94 -13.76 -4.95
CA PHE A 121 1.66 -12.33 -5.11
C PHE A 121 1.01 -12.05 -6.45
N THR A 122 0.36 -10.91 -6.58
CA THR A 122 -0.14 -10.39 -7.84
C THR A 122 0.45 -9.00 -8.11
N ALA A 123 0.43 -8.59 -9.38
CA ALA A 123 0.93 -7.30 -9.82
C ALA A 123 0.24 -6.87 -11.11
N HIS A 124 0.39 -5.61 -11.48
CA HIS A 124 -0.12 -5.10 -12.75
C HIS A 124 0.58 -5.75 -13.95
N ARG A 125 -0.18 -5.95 -15.03
CA ARG A 125 0.33 -6.59 -16.27
C ARG A 125 1.60 -5.92 -16.85
N SER A 126 1.75 -4.60 -16.67
CA SER A 126 2.91 -3.85 -17.20
C SER A 126 4.24 -4.21 -16.55
N VAL A 127 4.24 -4.88 -15.39
CA VAL A 127 5.47 -5.25 -14.68
C VAL A 127 5.70 -6.76 -14.62
N ARG A 128 4.86 -7.55 -15.29
CA ARG A 128 4.94 -9.03 -15.24
C ARG A 128 6.13 -9.61 -15.98
N GLU A 129 6.69 -8.91 -16.94
CA GLU A 129 7.96 -9.32 -17.59
C GLU A 129 9.10 -9.37 -16.55
N THR A 130 9.06 -8.48 -15.54
CA THR A 130 10.00 -8.47 -14.42
C THR A 130 9.54 -9.40 -13.28
N LEU A 131 8.23 -9.42 -13.01
CA LEU A 131 7.60 -10.19 -11.94
C LEU A 131 6.91 -11.44 -12.50
N VAL A 132 7.70 -12.32 -13.13
CA VAL A 132 7.22 -13.48 -13.92
C VAL A 132 6.35 -14.47 -13.13
N ASN A 133 6.45 -14.49 -11.79
CA ASN A 133 5.66 -15.38 -10.93
C ASN A 133 4.38 -14.71 -10.38
N ALA A 134 4.04 -13.50 -10.83
CA ALA A 134 2.79 -12.84 -10.42
C ALA A 134 1.58 -13.60 -10.96
N ILE A 135 0.63 -13.92 -10.05
CA ILE A 135 -0.61 -14.62 -10.40
C ILE A 135 -1.74 -13.64 -10.77
N GLU A 136 -2.83 -14.17 -11.38
CA GLU A 136 -3.93 -13.34 -11.91
C GLU A 136 -5.00 -12.92 -10.89
N ASP A 137 -4.83 -13.25 -9.62
CA ASP A 137 -5.82 -12.92 -8.58
C ASP A 137 -5.97 -11.41 -8.38
N ARG A 138 -7.17 -10.97 -8.01
CA ARG A 138 -7.47 -9.55 -7.74
C ARG A 138 -6.70 -9.02 -6.54
N VAL A 139 -6.66 -9.81 -5.46
CA VAL A 139 -5.92 -9.57 -4.22
C VAL A 139 -5.28 -10.87 -3.79
N VAL A 140 -4.03 -10.83 -3.35
CA VAL A 140 -3.32 -11.98 -2.79
C VAL A 140 -2.84 -11.62 -1.40
N VAL A 141 -3.21 -12.45 -0.43
CA VAL A 141 -2.68 -12.41 0.93
C VAL A 141 -1.81 -13.63 1.13
N ASP A 142 -0.53 -13.42 1.42
CA ASP A 142 0.44 -14.47 1.75
C ASP A 142 1.20 -14.08 3.02
N GLY A 143 0.71 -14.57 4.16
CA GLY A 143 1.24 -14.19 5.46
C GLY A 143 1.04 -12.69 5.75
N ASN A 144 2.15 -11.97 5.84
CA ASN A 144 2.16 -10.52 6.03
C ASN A 144 2.37 -9.71 4.73
N LEU A 145 2.35 -10.36 3.57
CA LEU A 145 2.34 -9.67 2.27
C LEU A 145 0.91 -9.61 1.72
N ILE A 146 0.47 -8.42 1.32
CA ILE A 146 -0.85 -8.20 0.72
C ILE A 146 -0.62 -7.46 -0.59
N THR A 147 -0.96 -8.09 -1.71
CA THR A 147 -0.75 -7.49 -3.03
C THR A 147 -2.04 -7.42 -3.83
N SER A 148 -2.14 -6.45 -4.73
CA SER A 148 -3.28 -6.30 -5.62
C SER A 148 -2.83 -5.85 -7.01
N ARG A 149 -3.64 -6.16 -8.04
CA ARG A 149 -3.15 -6.07 -9.42
C ARG A 149 -3.31 -4.68 -10.07
N GLY A 150 -4.10 -3.77 -9.51
CA GLY A 150 -4.20 -2.43 -10.09
C GLY A 150 -5.45 -1.65 -9.71
N ALA A 151 -5.64 -0.47 -10.28
CA ALA A 151 -6.70 0.47 -9.95
C ALA A 151 -8.10 -0.16 -9.91
N GLY A 152 -8.43 -1.06 -10.85
CA GLY A 152 -9.72 -1.77 -10.88
C GLY A 152 -9.93 -2.78 -9.74
N THR A 153 -8.97 -2.97 -8.86
CA THR A 153 -9.05 -3.85 -7.69
C THR A 153 -8.75 -3.11 -6.38
N ALA A 154 -8.66 -1.78 -6.42
CA ALA A 154 -8.31 -0.96 -5.25
C ALA A 154 -9.35 -1.08 -4.13
N LEU A 155 -10.63 -1.28 -4.47
CA LEU A 155 -11.69 -1.49 -3.49
C LEU A 155 -11.50 -2.81 -2.72
N ASP A 156 -11.32 -3.93 -3.44
CA ASP A 156 -11.07 -5.23 -2.82
C ASP A 156 -9.81 -5.21 -1.96
N PHE A 157 -8.77 -4.54 -2.46
CA PHE A 157 -7.51 -4.35 -1.76
C PHE A 157 -7.71 -3.58 -0.45
N GLY A 158 -8.38 -2.43 -0.50
CA GLY A 158 -8.65 -1.62 0.68
C GLY A 158 -9.47 -2.37 1.74
N LEU A 159 -10.52 -3.12 1.32
CA LEU A 159 -11.31 -3.94 2.23
C LEU A 159 -10.48 -5.08 2.85
N ALA A 160 -9.55 -5.68 2.10
CA ALA A 160 -8.62 -6.67 2.64
C ALA A 160 -7.66 -6.06 3.70
N LEU A 161 -7.22 -4.81 3.51
CA LEU A 161 -6.43 -4.10 4.52
C LEU A 161 -7.25 -3.79 5.78
N VAL A 162 -8.51 -3.37 5.61
CA VAL A 162 -9.44 -3.19 6.75
C VAL A 162 -9.63 -4.50 7.51
N ALA A 163 -9.91 -5.60 6.80
CA ALA A 163 -10.06 -6.91 7.42
C ALA A 163 -8.80 -7.33 8.20
N ARG A 164 -7.62 -7.03 7.66
CA ARG A 164 -6.33 -7.36 8.28
C ARG A 164 -6.08 -6.60 9.58
N LEU A 165 -6.46 -5.32 9.66
CA LEU A 165 -6.15 -4.42 10.79
C LEU A 165 -7.29 -4.27 11.79
N ALA A 166 -8.54 -4.30 11.32
CA ALA A 166 -9.73 -4.05 12.13
C ALA A 166 -10.71 -5.24 12.20
N GLY A 167 -10.38 -6.34 11.50
CA GLY A 167 -11.19 -7.56 11.45
C GLY A 167 -12.27 -7.55 10.37
N GLN A 168 -12.75 -8.76 10.01
CA GLN A 168 -13.72 -8.95 8.92
C GLN A 168 -15.02 -8.18 9.15
N ALA A 169 -15.55 -8.16 10.37
CA ALA A 169 -16.77 -7.41 10.69
C ALA A 169 -16.65 -5.89 10.42
N ALA A 170 -15.45 -5.31 10.58
CA ALA A 170 -15.21 -3.92 10.22
C ALA A 170 -15.18 -3.73 8.69
N ALA A 171 -14.58 -4.67 7.96
CA ALA A 171 -14.56 -4.64 6.49
C ALA A 171 -15.99 -4.75 5.92
N ASP A 172 -16.81 -5.68 6.44
CA ASP A 172 -18.20 -5.88 6.02
C ASP A 172 -19.05 -4.63 6.29
N ARG A 173 -18.85 -3.98 7.45
CA ARG A 173 -19.54 -2.72 7.78
C ARG A 173 -19.13 -1.61 6.81
N VAL A 174 -17.83 -1.44 6.54
CA VAL A 174 -17.35 -0.41 5.61
C VAL A 174 -17.87 -0.69 4.19
N ALA A 175 -17.84 -1.95 3.74
CA ALA A 175 -18.39 -2.34 2.43
C ALA A 175 -19.88 -2.00 2.30
N ALA A 176 -20.69 -2.32 3.32
CA ALA A 176 -22.10 -1.97 3.34
C ALA A 176 -22.34 -0.44 3.34
N GLU A 177 -21.52 0.31 4.08
CA GLU A 177 -21.61 1.76 4.18
C GLU A 177 -21.36 2.46 2.83
N ILE A 178 -20.43 1.94 2.03
CA ILE A 178 -20.10 2.46 0.70
C ILE A 178 -20.89 1.80 -0.44
N MET A 179 -21.80 0.88 -0.12
CA MET A 179 -22.66 0.13 -1.07
C MET A 179 -21.85 -0.75 -2.05
N ALA A 180 -20.79 -1.41 -1.58
CA ALA A 180 -19.95 -2.32 -2.36
C ALA A 180 -20.45 -3.78 -2.25
#